data_4decb52cca1069ca4aa3fe61bb13ad44
#
_entry.id   4decb52cca1069ca4aa3fe61bb13ad44
#
_cell.length_a   1.000
_cell.length_b   1.000
_cell.length_c   1.000
_cell.angle_alpha   90.00
_cell.angle_beta   90.00
_cell.angle_gamma   90.00
#
_symmetry.space_group_name_H-M   'P 1'
#
loop_
_entity.id
_entity.type
_entity.pdbx_description
1 polymer ?
#
loop_
_entity_poly.entity_id
_entity_poly.type
_entity_poly.pdbx_seq_one_letter_code
_entity_poly.pdbx_strand_id
1 'polypeptide(L)'
;RPDLRMRNLCAPIRPRTMNLQLSLCTGLVGAAFWCLTVIIGFLIYGGRLGGADPRTVLLMIGNSFVYLIVALSLSFLVSLFIRGGNVQNAVANFLALALSFLGGAFVPLELLGDGILTVSRFTPTFWYTSALEKITALTRYDWAVLAPVVGDILVQLGFAAAFFSVALVLGRLRRQSSSGFAPTATEMNG
;
A
#
# COMPACT_ATOMS: atom_id res chain seq x y z
N ARG A 1 17.23 18.24 -5.67
CA ARG A 1 17.79 19.57 -5.36
C ARG A 1 18.83 19.38 -4.25
N PRO A 2 20.13 19.50 -4.54
CA PRO A 2 21.21 19.24 -3.56
C PRO A 2 21.16 20.24 -2.40
N ASP A 3 20.76 21.49 -2.65
CA ASP A 3 20.76 22.56 -1.66
C ASP A 3 19.82 22.34 -0.47
N LEU A 4 18.66 21.72 -0.69
CA LEU A 4 17.74 21.36 0.41
C LEU A 4 18.28 20.22 1.28
N ARG A 5 19.10 19.33 0.70
CA ARG A 5 19.74 18.24 1.43
C ARG A 5 20.85 18.75 2.33
N MET A 6 21.61 19.74 1.88
CA MET A 6 22.66 20.39 2.68
C MET A 6 22.07 21.18 3.85
N ARG A 7 20.99 21.93 3.64
CA ARG A 7 20.32 22.67 4.73
C ARG A 7 19.70 21.74 5.79
N ASN A 8 19.20 20.57 5.41
CA ASN A 8 18.66 19.60 6.36
C ASN A 8 19.74 18.85 7.15
N LEU A 9 20.97 18.77 6.65
CA LEU A 9 22.11 18.18 7.38
C LEU A 9 22.64 19.10 8.48
N CYS A 10 22.39 20.41 8.40
CA CYS A 10 22.79 21.39 9.41
C CYS A 10 21.75 21.56 10.53
N ALA A 11 20.57 20.97 10.41
CA ALA A 11 19.58 21.02 11.49
C ALA A 11 19.81 19.88 12.49
N PRO A 12 19.79 20.13 13.81
CA PRO A 12 20.04 19.12 14.85
C PRO A 12 18.82 18.18 15.05
N ILE A 13 18.25 17.70 13.96
CA ILE A 13 17.08 16.80 13.98
C ILE A 13 17.59 15.37 13.90
N ARG A 14 17.22 14.56 14.89
CA ARG A 14 17.54 13.13 14.90
C ARG A 14 16.97 12.46 13.63
N PRO A 15 17.76 11.70 12.85
CA PRO A 15 17.31 11.10 11.58
C PRO A 15 16.12 10.13 11.74
N ARG A 16 15.88 9.63 12.95
CA ARG A 16 14.70 8.83 13.29
C ARG A 16 13.41 9.65 13.23
N THR A 17 13.45 10.87 13.77
CA THR A 17 12.29 11.78 13.80
C THR A 17 11.90 12.23 12.39
N MET A 18 12.88 12.50 11.54
CA MET A 18 12.66 12.92 10.15
C MET A 18 12.00 11.84 9.30
N ASN A 19 12.40 10.57 9.47
CA ASN A 19 11.77 9.46 8.74
C ASN A 19 10.37 9.17 9.25
N LEU A 20 10.13 9.29 10.55
CA LEU A 20 8.80 9.10 11.14
C LEU A 20 7.84 10.20 10.68
N GLN A 21 8.30 11.45 10.65
CA GLN A 21 7.54 12.57 10.09
C GLN A 21 7.21 12.36 8.60
N LEU A 22 8.18 11.92 7.80
CA LEU A 22 7.96 11.66 6.38
C LEU A 22 6.94 10.53 6.17
N SER A 23 7.04 9.43 6.93
CA SER A 23 6.07 8.33 6.88
C SER A 23 4.68 8.77 7.32
N LEU A 24 4.58 9.60 8.37
CA LEU A 24 3.31 10.18 8.82
C LEU A 24 2.70 11.10 7.76
N CYS A 25 3.49 11.98 7.16
CA CYS A 25 3.02 12.85 6.08
C CYS A 25 2.51 12.04 4.89
N THR A 26 3.23 10.99 4.48
CA THR A 26 2.81 10.10 3.39
C THR A 26 1.52 9.36 3.75
N GLY A 27 1.40 8.88 4.98
CA GLY A 27 0.20 8.25 5.50
C GLY A 27 -1.00 9.19 5.53
N LEU A 28 -0.80 10.45 5.97
CA LEU A 28 -1.84 11.48 5.99
C LEU A 28 -2.32 11.83 4.57
N VAL A 29 -1.41 12.00 3.63
CA VAL A 29 -1.75 12.24 2.22
C VAL A 29 -2.53 11.05 1.65
N GLY A 30 -2.07 9.82 1.90
CA GLY A 30 -2.80 8.60 1.49
C GLY A 30 -4.21 8.53 2.08
N ALA A 31 -4.36 8.81 3.38
CA ALA A 31 -5.66 8.85 4.05
C ALA A 31 -6.57 9.95 3.48
N ALA A 32 -6.03 11.13 3.16
CA ALA A 32 -6.79 12.21 2.54
C ALA A 32 -7.32 11.82 1.15
N PHE A 33 -6.48 11.19 0.32
CA PHE A 33 -6.92 10.66 -0.98
C PHE A 33 -7.96 9.55 -0.83
N TRP A 34 -7.79 8.66 0.14
CA TRP A 34 -8.78 7.63 0.43
C TRP A 34 -10.13 8.23 0.87
N CYS A 35 -10.13 9.19 1.79
CA CYS A 35 -11.34 9.91 2.18
C CYS A 35 -12.02 10.58 0.97
N LEU A 36 -11.24 11.24 0.12
CA LEU A 36 -11.74 11.87 -1.10
C LEU A 36 -12.40 10.84 -2.02
N THR A 37 -11.76 9.67 -2.23
CA THR A 37 -12.30 8.60 -3.06
C THR A 37 -13.61 8.04 -2.49
N VAL A 38 -13.69 7.85 -1.16
CA VAL A 38 -14.91 7.40 -0.49
C VAL A 38 -16.03 8.43 -0.65
N ILE A 39 -15.73 9.73 -0.47
CA ILE A 39 -16.71 10.82 -0.63
C ILE A 39 -17.23 10.86 -2.08
N ILE A 40 -16.33 10.78 -3.07
CA ILE A 40 -16.71 10.75 -4.49
C ILE A 40 -17.57 9.51 -4.78
N GLY A 41 -17.22 8.35 -4.24
CA GLY A 41 -18.01 7.12 -4.34
C GLY A 41 -19.43 7.31 -3.80
N PHE A 42 -19.57 7.94 -2.63
CA PHE A 42 -20.89 8.29 -2.07
C PHE A 42 -21.66 9.30 -2.92
N LEU A 43 -21.00 10.29 -3.49
CA LEU A 43 -21.68 11.28 -4.36
C LEU A 43 -22.21 10.64 -5.65
N ILE A 44 -21.44 9.72 -6.25
CA ILE A 44 -21.83 9.08 -7.51
C ILE A 44 -22.87 7.96 -7.29
N TYR A 45 -22.68 7.15 -6.26
CA TYR A 45 -23.47 5.94 -6.04
C TYR A 45 -24.44 6.05 -4.86
N GLY A 46 -24.49 7.19 -4.15
CA GLY A 46 -25.29 7.37 -2.93
C GLY A 46 -26.78 7.09 -3.14
N GLY A 47 -27.34 7.43 -4.30
CA GLY A 47 -28.72 7.11 -4.65
C GLY A 47 -29.00 5.60 -4.79
N ARG A 48 -28.00 4.81 -5.18
CA ARG A 48 -28.09 3.33 -5.28
C ARG A 48 -27.76 2.68 -3.94
N LEU A 49 -26.86 3.29 -3.17
CA LEU A 49 -26.47 2.84 -1.81
C LEU A 49 -27.55 3.07 -0.78
N GLY A 50 -28.52 3.98 -1.05
CA GLY A 50 -29.68 4.23 -0.16
C GLY A 50 -30.60 3.02 0.05
N GLY A 51 -30.52 2.02 -0.83
CA GLY A 51 -31.20 0.72 -0.68
C GLY A 51 -30.30 -0.40 -0.16
N ALA A 52 -29.01 -0.17 -0.01
CA ALA A 52 -28.07 -1.16 0.51
C ALA A 52 -28.04 -1.15 2.05
N ASP A 53 -27.82 -2.32 2.66
CA ASP A 53 -27.66 -2.40 4.11
C ASP A 53 -26.42 -1.58 4.55
N PRO A 54 -26.54 -0.69 5.54
CA PRO A 54 -25.42 0.10 6.07
C PRO A 54 -24.22 -0.74 6.49
N ARG A 55 -24.43 -1.99 6.89
CA ARG A 55 -23.36 -2.94 7.27
C ARG A 55 -22.51 -3.33 6.08
N THR A 56 -23.13 -3.57 4.93
CA THR A 56 -22.41 -3.86 3.66
C THR A 56 -21.51 -2.68 3.29
N VAL A 57 -22.05 -1.46 3.35
CA VAL A 57 -21.29 -0.24 3.04
C VAL A 57 -20.11 -0.07 3.99
N LEU A 58 -20.32 -0.30 5.29
CA LEU A 58 -19.25 -0.22 6.29
C LEU A 58 -18.14 -1.26 6.03
N LEU A 59 -18.50 -2.50 5.64
CA LEU A 59 -17.54 -3.54 5.28
C LEU A 59 -16.75 -3.18 4.02
N MET A 60 -17.39 -2.58 3.00
CA MET A 60 -16.70 -2.09 1.80
C MET A 60 -15.68 -0.99 2.13
N ILE A 61 -16.07 -0.03 2.96
CA ILE A 61 -15.19 1.05 3.42
C ILE A 61 -14.02 0.47 4.23
N GLY A 62 -14.30 -0.47 5.13
CA GLY A 62 -13.28 -1.17 5.91
C GLY A 62 -12.29 -1.94 5.03
N ASN A 63 -12.78 -2.70 4.05
CA ASN A 63 -11.95 -3.43 3.11
C ASN A 63 -11.05 -2.48 2.29
N SER A 64 -11.61 -1.37 1.80
CA SER A 64 -10.83 -0.36 1.06
C SER A 64 -9.77 0.34 1.92
N PHE A 65 -10.04 0.53 3.22
CA PHE A 65 -9.08 1.08 4.16
C PHE A 65 -7.91 0.11 4.41
N VAL A 66 -8.19 -1.18 4.54
CA VAL A 66 -7.14 -2.21 4.65
C VAL A 66 -6.28 -2.23 3.40
N TYR A 67 -6.88 -2.13 2.22
CA TYR A 67 -6.14 -2.06 0.97
C TYR A 67 -5.26 -0.79 0.86
N LEU A 68 -5.70 0.35 1.41
CA LEU A 68 -4.84 1.53 1.54
C LEU A 68 -3.55 1.22 2.32
N ILE A 69 -3.66 0.48 3.44
CA ILE A 69 -2.48 0.10 4.25
C ILE A 69 -1.53 -0.78 3.42
N VAL A 70 -2.07 -1.73 2.64
CA VAL A 70 -1.29 -2.56 1.71
C VAL A 70 -0.56 -1.69 0.68
N ALA A 71 -1.27 -0.77 0.03
CA ALA A 71 -0.72 0.13 -0.99
C ALA A 71 0.39 1.03 -0.43
N LEU A 72 0.21 1.58 0.78
CA LEU A 72 1.22 2.37 1.47
C LEU A 72 2.46 1.53 1.81
N SER A 73 2.28 0.30 2.29
CA SER A 73 3.38 -0.61 2.62
C SER A 73 4.18 -0.99 1.38
N LEU A 74 3.50 -1.28 0.27
CA LEU A 74 4.13 -1.57 -1.03
C LEU A 74 4.87 -0.35 -1.58
N SER A 75 4.25 0.83 -1.53
CA SER A 75 4.88 2.09 -1.96
C SER A 75 6.15 2.39 -1.17
N PHE A 76 6.12 2.14 0.15
CA PHE A 76 7.28 2.30 1.01
C PHE A 76 8.39 1.32 0.63
N LEU A 77 8.06 0.07 0.37
CA LEU A 77 9.00 -0.96 -0.09
C LEU A 77 9.65 -0.56 -1.42
N VAL A 78 8.85 -0.17 -2.42
CA VAL A 78 9.33 0.23 -3.75
C VAL A 78 10.25 1.44 -3.67
N SER A 79 9.94 2.42 -2.82
CA SER A 79 10.76 3.63 -2.64
C SER A 79 12.18 3.33 -2.15
N LEU A 80 12.40 2.20 -1.49
CA LEU A 80 13.73 1.78 -1.05
C LEU A 80 14.60 1.27 -2.20
N PHE A 81 14.02 0.67 -3.23
CA PHE A 81 14.78 0.10 -4.35
C PHE A 81 15.14 1.14 -5.41
N ILE A 82 14.35 2.21 -5.54
CA ILE A 82 14.46 3.14 -6.66
C ILE A 82 15.01 4.48 -6.18
N ARG A 83 16.10 4.91 -6.83
CA ARG A 83 16.69 6.22 -6.66
C ARG A 83 16.41 7.04 -7.92
N GLY A 84 15.56 8.06 -7.81
CA GLY A 84 15.22 8.96 -8.92
C GLY A 84 13.71 9.04 -9.17
N GLY A 85 13.15 10.26 -9.18
CA GLY A 85 11.71 10.50 -9.24
C GLY A 85 11.07 9.97 -10.52
N ASN A 86 11.72 10.09 -11.67
CA ASN A 86 11.16 9.63 -12.94
C ASN A 86 11.04 8.11 -13.00
N VAL A 87 12.06 7.38 -12.53
CA VAL A 87 12.03 5.91 -12.49
C VAL A 87 11.00 5.42 -11.46
N GLN A 88 10.88 6.11 -10.33
CA GLN A 88 9.89 5.80 -9.31
C GLN A 88 8.47 5.91 -9.84
N ASN A 89 8.16 6.98 -10.59
CA ASN A 89 6.85 7.17 -11.22
C ASN A 89 6.56 6.09 -12.27
N ALA A 90 7.54 5.75 -13.11
CA ALA A 90 7.38 4.71 -14.12
C ALA A 90 7.07 3.34 -13.47
N VAL A 91 7.82 2.96 -12.43
CA VAL A 91 7.60 1.70 -11.71
C VAL A 91 6.27 1.71 -10.96
N ALA A 92 5.89 2.82 -10.32
CA ALA A 92 4.60 2.94 -9.64
C ALA A 92 3.44 2.75 -10.61
N ASN A 93 3.49 3.40 -11.80
CA ASN A 93 2.47 3.24 -12.83
C ASN A 93 2.40 1.80 -13.36
N PHE A 94 3.56 1.19 -13.64
CA PHE A 94 3.61 -0.20 -14.09
C PHE A 94 3.02 -1.16 -13.05
N LEU A 95 3.39 -1.02 -11.78
CA LEU A 95 2.85 -1.84 -10.70
C LEU A 95 1.34 -1.62 -10.52
N ALA A 96 0.88 -0.36 -10.58
CA ALA A 96 -0.54 -0.04 -10.47
C ALA A 96 -1.33 -0.72 -11.58
N LEU A 97 -0.88 -0.63 -12.84
CA LEU A 97 -1.51 -1.30 -13.97
C LEU A 97 -1.49 -2.82 -13.83
N ALA A 98 -0.32 -3.41 -13.54
CA ALA A 98 -0.18 -4.85 -13.38
C ALA A 98 -1.07 -5.41 -12.27
N LEU A 99 -1.10 -4.76 -11.10
CA LEU A 99 -1.96 -5.14 -9.98
C LEU A 99 -3.44 -4.96 -10.30
N SER A 100 -3.81 -3.93 -11.05
CA SER A 100 -5.21 -3.71 -11.48
C SER A 100 -5.69 -4.77 -12.46
N PHE A 101 -4.83 -5.21 -13.39
CA PHE A 101 -5.15 -6.32 -14.28
C PHE A 101 -5.28 -7.65 -13.52
N LEU A 102 -4.29 -7.98 -12.69
CA LEU A 102 -4.28 -9.22 -11.91
C LEU A 102 -5.37 -9.25 -10.83
N GLY A 103 -5.76 -8.08 -10.34
CA GLY A 103 -6.79 -7.94 -9.31
C GLY A 103 -8.22 -7.92 -9.82
N GLY A 104 -8.46 -8.06 -11.13
CA GLY A 104 -9.82 -8.09 -11.67
C GLY A 104 -10.47 -6.72 -11.86
N ALA A 105 -9.72 -5.61 -11.71
CA ALA A 105 -10.28 -4.26 -11.88
C ALA A 105 -10.61 -3.91 -13.33
N PHE A 106 -9.83 -4.42 -14.29
CA PHE A 106 -10.05 -4.23 -15.73
C PHE A 106 -10.75 -5.41 -16.38
N VAL A 107 -10.46 -6.62 -15.92
CA VAL A 107 -11.05 -7.85 -16.45
C VAL A 107 -11.60 -8.64 -15.28
N PRO A 108 -12.90 -8.98 -15.26
CA PRO A 108 -13.48 -9.80 -14.20
C PRO A 108 -12.67 -11.08 -13.98
N LEU A 109 -12.49 -11.47 -12.71
CA LEU A 109 -11.67 -12.64 -12.33
C LEU A 109 -12.16 -13.93 -13.01
N GLU A 110 -13.45 -14.02 -13.31
CA GLU A 110 -14.09 -15.15 -13.99
C GLU A 110 -13.62 -15.33 -15.46
N LEU A 111 -13.17 -14.25 -16.10
CA LEU A 111 -12.69 -14.25 -17.49
C LEU A 111 -11.16 -14.48 -17.57
N LEU A 112 -10.49 -14.49 -16.45
CA LEU A 112 -9.05 -14.78 -16.38
C LEU A 112 -8.84 -16.29 -16.49
N GLY A 113 -7.99 -16.74 -17.41
CA GLY A 113 -7.62 -18.14 -17.52
C GLY A 113 -6.94 -18.66 -16.24
N ASP A 114 -7.03 -19.97 -15.98
CA ASP A 114 -6.56 -20.62 -14.75
C ASP A 114 -5.11 -20.29 -14.37
N GLY A 115 -4.22 -20.13 -15.35
CA GLY A 115 -2.83 -19.77 -15.13
C GLY A 115 -2.69 -18.35 -14.55
N ILE A 116 -3.43 -17.38 -15.11
CA ILE A 116 -3.40 -15.99 -14.62
C ILE A 116 -4.06 -15.91 -13.24
N LEU A 117 -5.16 -16.62 -13.04
CA LEU A 117 -5.85 -16.69 -11.75
C LEU A 117 -4.93 -17.22 -10.64
N THR A 118 -4.10 -18.21 -10.95
CA THR A 118 -3.11 -18.75 -10.00
C THR A 118 -2.09 -17.68 -9.61
N VAL A 119 -1.57 -16.91 -10.58
CA VAL A 119 -0.63 -15.81 -10.31
C VAL A 119 -1.33 -14.67 -9.54
N SER A 120 -2.58 -14.37 -9.86
CA SER A 120 -3.36 -13.32 -9.20
C SER A 120 -3.49 -13.56 -7.69
N ARG A 121 -3.62 -14.80 -7.25
CA ARG A 121 -3.70 -15.17 -5.82
C ARG A 121 -2.46 -14.78 -5.02
N PHE A 122 -1.31 -14.58 -5.66
CA PHE A 122 -0.11 -14.07 -5.02
C PHE A 122 -0.07 -12.53 -4.94
N THR A 123 -1.11 -11.86 -5.41
CA THR A 123 -1.21 -10.40 -5.34
C THR A 123 -2.24 -9.98 -4.28
N PRO A 124 -1.99 -8.89 -3.54
CA PRO A 124 -2.94 -8.41 -2.55
C PRO A 124 -4.25 -7.89 -3.18
N THR A 125 -4.20 -7.46 -4.44
CA THR A 125 -5.36 -6.92 -5.17
C THR A 125 -6.41 -7.98 -5.43
N PHE A 126 -6.01 -9.22 -5.69
CA PHE A 126 -6.92 -10.37 -5.82
C PHE A 126 -7.79 -10.53 -4.56
N TRP A 127 -7.18 -10.51 -3.39
CA TRP A 127 -7.89 -10.69 -2.12
C TRP A 127 -8.79 -9.50 -1.78
N TYR A 128 -8.40 -8.30 -2.21
CA TYR A 128 -9.25 -7.11 -2.11
C TYR A 128 -10.53 -7.26 -2.94
N THR A 129 -10.39 -7.66 -4.21
CA THR A 129 -11.53 -7.84 -5.13
C THR A 129 -12.41 -9.01 -4.70
N SER A 130 -11.81 -10.15 -4.33
CA SER A 130 -12.52 -11.31 -3.79
C SER A 130 -13.34 -10.96 -2.53
N ALA A 131 -12.75 -10.20 -1.60
CA ALA A 131 -13.49 -9.71 -0.44
C ALA A 131 -14.65 -8.79 -0.84
N LEU A 132 -14.43 -7.89 -1.81
CA LEU A 132 -15.45 -6.96 -2.29
C LEU A 132 -16.62 -7.70 -2.95
N GLU A 133 -16.35 -8.70 -3.81
CA GLU A 133 -17.37 -9.55 -4.42
C GLU A 133 -18.20 -10.31 -3.37
N LYS A 134 -17.53 -10.91 -2.38
CA LYS A 134 -18.20 -11.57 -1.25
C LYS A 134 -19.07 -10.61 -0.44
N ILE A 135 -18.57 -9.39 -0.15
CA ILE A 135 -19.31 -8.37 0.60
C ILE A 135 -20.57 -7.94 -0.17
N THR A 136 -20.47 -7.76 -1.50
CA THR A 136 -21.64 -7.39 -2.32
C THR A 136 -22.67 -8.48 -2.44
N ALA A 137 -22.26 -9.74 -2.34
CA ALA A 137 -23.14 -10.92 -2.37
C ALA A 137 -23.77 -11.27 -1.00
N LEU A 138 -23.44 -10.53 0.08
CA LEU A 138 -23.96 -10.80 1.41
C LEU A 138 -25.48 -10.56 1.47
N THR A 139 -26.21 -11.59 1.81
CA THR A 139 -27.66 -11.54 2.11
C THR A 139 -27.94 -11.69 3.60
N ARG A 140 -26.99 -12.21 4.37
CA ARG A 140 -27.05 -12.45 5.81
C ARG A 140 -25.71 -12.09 6.45
N TYR A 141 -25.76 -11.69 7.73
CA TYR A 141 -24.56 -11.28 8.51
C TYR A 141 -24.20 -12.29 9.58
N ASP A 142 -24.42 -13.59 9.31
CA ASP A 142 -23.99 -14.66 10.19
C ASP A 142 -22.48 -14.87 10.10
N TRP A 143 -21.86 -15.30 11.17
CA TRP A 143 -20.42 -15.54 11.23
C TRP A 143 -19.93 -16.51 10.13
N ALA A 144 -20.72 -17.52 9.82
CA ALA A 144 -20.39 -18.49 8.76
C ALA A 144 -20.22 -17.83 7.38
N VAL A 145 -20.96 -16.75 7.12
CA VAL A 145 -20.94 -16.03 5.84
C VAL A 145 -19.88 -14.92 5.86
N LEU A 146 -19.62 -14.34 7.03
CA LEU A 146 -18.59 -13.30 7.22
C LEU A 146 -17.17 -13.88 7.30
N ALA A 147 -16.99 -15.09 7.78
CA ALA A 147 -15.68 -15.71 7.96
C ALA A 147 -14.81 -15.72 6.68
N PRO A 148 -15.32 -16.02 5.47
CA PRO A 148 -14.54 -15.93 4.23
C PRO A 148 -14.09 -14.50 3.90
N VAL A 149 -14.92 -13.49 4.17
CA VAL A 149 -14.60 -12.07 3.97
C VAL A 149 -13.48 -11.63 4.91
N VAL A 150 -13.61 -12.01 6.19
CA VAL A 150 -12.57 -11.74 7.20
C VAL A 150 -11.26 -12.45 6.84
N GLY A 151 -11.34 -13.67 6.30
CA GLY A 151 -10.18 -14.40 5.79
C GLY A 151 -9.43 -13.63 4.71
N ASP A 152 -10.13 -13.11 3.71
CA ASP A 152 -9.53 -12.33 2.63
C ASP A 152 -8.90 -11.02 3.16
N ILE A 153 -9.55 -10.37 4.13
CA ILE A 153 -9.02 -9.16 4.78
C ILE A 153 -7.75 -9.47 5.59
N LEU A 154 -7.71 -10.60 6.30
CA LEU A 154 -6.53 -11.04 7.03
C LEU A 154 -5.36 -11.35 6.12
N VAL A 155 -5.61 -11.95 4.94
CA VAL A 155 -4.56 -12.17 3.93
C VAL A 155 -4.00 -10.84 3.43
N GLN A 156 -4.84 -9.84 3.16
CA GLN A 156 -4.41 -8.49 2.79
C GLN A 156 -3.50 -7.87 3.87
N LEU A 157 -3.89 -7.97 5.14
CA LEU A 157 -3.07 -7.50 6.26
C LEU A 157 -1.74 -8.27 6.37
N GLY A 158 -1.74 -9.56 6.04
CA GLY A 158 -0.54 -10.38 5.94
C GLY A 158 0.43 -9.83 4.88
N PHE A 159 -0.07 -9.47 3.69
CA PHE A 159 0.74 -8.80 2.66
C PHE A 159 1.29 -7.46 3.13
N ALA A 160 0.46 -6.64 3.78
CA ALA A 160 0.91 -5.35 4.32
C ALA A 160 2.04 -5.53 5.34
N ALA A 161 1.89 -6.48 6.27
CA ALA A 161 2.90 -6.79 7.27
C ALA A 161 4.19 -7.34 6.64
N ALA A 162 4.10 -8.19 5.62
CA ALA A 162 5.24 -8.72 4.88
C ALA A 162 6.00 -7.59 4.17
N PHE A 163 5.32 -6.75 3.38
CA PHE A 163 5.94 -5.62 2.67
C PHE A 163 6.60 -4.63 3.64
N PHE A 164 5.92 -4.31 4.73
CA PHE A 164 6.45 -3.39 5.73
C PHE A 164 7.66 -3.98 6.46
N SER A 165 7.63 -5.26 6.81
CA SER A 165 8.75 -5.94 7.46
C SER A 165 9.99 -5.99 6.57
N VAL A 166 9.82 -6.38 5.30
CA VAL A 166 10.91 -6.37 4.33
C VAL A 166 11.47 -4.96 4.13
N ALA A 167 10.60 -3.95 4.04
CA ALA A 167 11.02 -2.56 3.92
C ALA A 167 11.83 -2.09 5.14
N LEU A 168 11.44 -2.46 6.35
CA LEU A 168 12.18 -2.13 7.58
C LEU A 168 13.57 -2.79 7.61
N VAL A 169 13.66 -4.06 7.26
CA VAL A 169 14.94 -4.80 7.23
C VAL A 169 15.88 -4.17 6.20
N LEU A 170 15.43 -3.97 4.97
CA LEU A 170 16.22 -3.35 3.91
C LEU A 170 16.64 -1.91 4.27
N GLY A 171 15.74 -1.15 4.88
CA GLY A 171 16.05 0.20 5.36
C GLY A 171 17.12 0.22 6.43
N ARG A 172 17.18 -0.79 7.31
CA ARG A 172 18.24 -0.94 8.32
C ARG A 172 19.57 -1.31 7.69
N LEU A 173 19.60 -2.30 6.80
CA LEU A 173 20.81 -2.76 6.13
C LEU A 173 21.48 -1.64 5.32
N ARG A 174 20.71 -0.83 4.60
CA ARG A 174 21.23 0.31 3.84
C ARG A 174 21.88 1.39 4.72
N ARG A 175 21.38 1.60 5.93
CA ARG A 175 21.96 2.54 6.88
C ARG A 175 23.31 2.06 7.43
N GLN A 176 23.44 0.76 7.67
CA GLN A 176 24.69 0.15 8.14
C GLN A 176 25.79 0.25 7.06
N SER A 177 25.45 0.00 5.80
CA SER A 177 26.41 0.16 4.67
C SER A 177 26.89 1.59 4.47
N SER A 178 26.07 2.61 4.81
CA SER A 178 26.45 4.00 4.64
C SER A 178 27.27 4.56 5.82
N SER A 179 27.25 3.92 6.98
CA SER A 179 28.07 4.32 8.14
C SER A 179 29.47 3.65 8.16
N GLY A 180 29.68 2.59 7.37
CA GLY A 180 30.97 1.90 7.27
C GLY A 180 31.99 2.56 6.33
N PHE A 181 31.61 3.63 5.61
CA PHE A 181 32.48 4.36 4.68
C PHE A 181 32.83 5.77 5.21
N ALA A 182 33.14 5.87 6.49
CA ALA A 182 33.84 7.05 7.01
C ALA A 182 35.32 6.82 6.71
N PRO A 183 36.02 7.65 5.88
CA PRO A 183 37.45 7.53 5.71
C PRO A 183 38.08 7.77 7.06
N THR A 184 38.89 6.85 7.51
CA THR A 184 39.72 6.99 8.70
C THR A 184 40.63 8.18 8.47
N ALA A 185 40.61 9.13 9.42
CA ALA A 185 41.37 10.37 9.43
C ALA A 185 42.92 10.17 9.34
N THR A 186 43.41 8.97 9.05
CA THR A 186 44.83 8.60 8.98
C THR A 186 45.40 8.80 7.54
N GLU A 187 44.59 9.03 6.51
CA GLU A 187 45.11 9.28 5.16
C GLU A 187 45.26 10.75 4.77
N MET A 188 44.98 11.68 5.65
CA MET A 188 45.12 13.12 5.36
C MET A 188 46.44 13.73 5.86
N ASN A 189 47.41 12.94 6.35
CA ASN A 189 48.74 13.41 6.80
C ASN A 189 49.89 12.62 6.14
N GLY A 190 49.83 12.43 4.85
CA GLY A 190 50.94 11.92 4.06
C GLY A 190 51.23 12.83 2.88
#